data_f537165590a7c3d2615078a727378e43
#
_entry.id   f537165590a7c3d2615078a727378e43
#
_cell.length_a   1.000
_cell.length_b   1.000
_cell.length_c   1.000
_cell.angle_alpha   90.00
_cell.angle_beta   90.00
_cell.angle_gamma   90.00
#
_symmetry.space_group_name_H-M   'P 1'
#
loop_
_entity.id
_entity.type
_entity.pdbx_description
1 polymer ?
#
loop_
_entity_poly.entity_id
_entity_poly.type
_entity_poly.pdbx_seq_one_letter_code
_entity_poly.pdbx_strand_id
1 'polypeptide(L)'
;MSPVDTMNPVFSAARIAQILTPPGQQPITPTDEQRAVIEHPLEGSTLVIAGAGSGKTETMANRVVWLIANGIVDPEQILGLTFTRKAAGELRERIVRSLTGFSASLENLAELGELSDAERTRADALRTVLADGLDLPEVSTYNSFAAGVLQEFGVAAGLAPGAVVIDEAMAWRVARETLYSCKDPDLVTSDLSASTLIRHMIEMDRMVADHLTSFDRVDQVVEEFRGVLRLPYNEKEKPDAPSGKVYAPVRDAVQALAETPLITRLARLYSAEKQRRGLIDFSDQLSLATQTLSAAPESRRVLRSRYRAVLLDEVQDTSVGQTRLLSSIFGGCL
;
A
#
# COMPACT_ATOMS: atom_id res chain seq x y z
N MET A 1 -26.45 -11.16 -11.17
CA MET A 1 -25.30 -12.03 -10.94
C MET A 1 -25.42 -13.19 -11.91
N SER A 2 -24.72 -13.13 -13.04
CA SER A 2 -24.57 -14.29 -13.91
C SER A 2 -23.60 -15.27 -13.28
N PRO A 3 -23.84 -16.59 -13.36
CA PRO A 3 -22.88 -17.58 -12.86
C PRO A 3 -21.58 -17.38 -13.62
N VAL A 4 -20.49 -17.17 -12.90
CA VAL A 4 -19.13 -17.24 -13.47
C VAL A 4 -18.98 -18.66 -13.93
N ASP A 5 -19.01 -18.86 -15.25
CA ASP A 5 -18.63 -20.11 -15.87
C ASP A 5 -17.26 -20.49 -15.30
N THR A 6 -17.19 -21.65 -14.67
CA THR A 6 -15.95 -22.31 -14.29
C THR A 6 -15.25 -22.71 -15.58
N MET A 7 -14.67 -21.74 -16.28
CA MET A 7 -13.86 -22.01 -17.47
C MET A 7 -12.64 -22.78 -17.01
N ASN A 8 -12.54 -24.03 -17.43
CA ASN A 8 -11.30 -24.78 -17.31
C ASN A 8 -10.20 -23.97 -18.03
N PRO A 9 -9.10 -23.66 -17.38
CA PRO A 9 -8.02 -22.87 -17.98
C PRO A 9 -7.48 -23.65 -19.19
N VAL A 10 -7.33 -22.95 -20.31
CA VAL A 10 -6.79 -23.52 -21.56
C VAL A 10 -5.29 -23.75 -21.44
N PHE A 11 -4.60 -22.80 -20.82
CA PHE A 11 -3.16 -22.86 -20.59
C PHE A 11 -2.86 -23.12 -19.12
N SER A 12 -2.23 -24.26 -18.82
CA SER A 12 -1.63 -24.47 -17.49
C SER A 12 -0.38 -23.60 -17.30
N ALA A 13 0.04 -23.36 -16.08
CA ALA A 13 1.29 -22.66 -15.77
C ALA A 13 2.51 -23.35 -16.41
N ALA A 14 2.53 -24.68 -16.43
CA ALA A 14 3.57 -25.47 -17.10
C ALA A 14 3.57 -25.26 -18.62
N ARG A 15 2.38 -25.21 -19.24
CA ARG A 15 2.25 -24.95 -20.69
C ARG A 15 2.73 -23.56 -21.06
N ILE A 16 2.39 -22.55 -20.26
CA ILE A 16 2.90 -21.18 -20.46
C ILE A 16 4.42 -21.14 -20.37
N ALA A 17 5.01 -21.81 -19.36
CA ALA A 17 6.46 -21.90 -19.23
C ALA A 17 7.12 -22.57 -20.44
N GLN A 18 6.51 -23.63 -21.00
CA GLN A 18 6.99 -24.26 -22.25
C GLN A 18 6.95 -23.30 -23.43
N ILE A 19 5.83 -22.59 -23.62
CA ILE A 19 5.63 -21.65 -24.73
C ILE A 19 6.62 -20.45 -24.64
N LEU A 20 6.92 -19.98 -23.43
CA LEU A 20 7.88 -18.91 -23.20
C LEU A 20 9.34 -19.33 -23.33
N THR A 21 9.64 -20.62 -23.36
CA THR A 21 11.01 -21.11 -23.44
C THR A 21 11.52 -21.06 -24.88
N PRO A 22 12.69 -20.42 -25.14
CA PRO A 22 13.27 -20.38 -26.45
C PRO A 22 13.57 -21.79 -27.00
N PRO A 23 13.48 -21.99 -28.33
CA PRO A 23 13.80 -23.27 -28.95
C PRO A 23 15.18 -23.81 -28.55
N GLY A 24 15.25 -25.07 -28.19
CA GLY A 24 16.51 -25.75 -27.79
C GLY A 24 16.91 -25.57 -26.33
N GLN A 25 16.14 -24.85 -25.53
CA GLN A 25 16.33 -24.76 -24.07
C GLN A 25 15.34 -25.66 -23.33
N GLN A 26 15.72 -26.11 -22.12
CA GLN A 26 14.77 -26.80 -21.26
C GLN A 26 13.85 -25.83 -20.54
N PRO A 27 12.51 -26.06 -20.54
CA PRO A 27 11.58 -25.20 -19.83
C PRO A 27 11.86 -25.18 -18.32
N ILE A 28 11.91 -23.99 -17.74
CA ILE A 28 11.91 -23.82 -16.29
C ILE A 28 10.44 -23.87 -15.84
N THR A 29 9.97 -25.08 -15.53
CA THR A 29 8.59 -25.27 -15.06
C THR A 29 8.45 -24.82 -13.60
N PRO A 30 7.33 -24.18 -13.24
CA PRO A 30 7.04 -23.84 -11.84
C PRO A 30 7.02 -25.11 -10.97
N THR A 31 7.47 -24.99 -9.71
CA THR A 31 7.29 -26.04 -8.70
C THR A 31 5.79 -26.26 -8.42
N ASP A 32 5.44 -27.36 -7.75
CA ASP A 32 4.03 -27.63 -7.42
C ASP A 32 3.42 -26.51 -6.56
N GLU A 33 4.19 -25.95 -5.61
CA GLU A 33 3.75 -24.82 -4.79
C GLU A 33 3.59 -23.55 -5.62
N GLN A 34 4.54 -23.24 -6.51
CA GLN A 34 4.43 -22.10 -7.41
C GLN A 34 3.24 -22.26 -8.36
N ARG A 35 3.03 -23.45 -8.90
CA ARG A 35 1.88 -23.75 -9.76
C ARG A 35 0.56 -23.54 -9.01
N ALA A 36 0.46 -24.03 -7.78
CA ALA A 36 -0.72 -23.84 -6.95
C ALA A 36 -1.04 -22.35 -6.73
N VAL A 37 -0.03 -21.48 -6.60
CA VAL A 37 -0.21 -20.03 -6.51
C VAL A 37 -0.63 -19.43 -7.85
N ILE A 38 0.04 -19.80 -8.95
CA ILE A 38 -0.22 -19.26 -10.29
C ILE A 38 -1.64 -19.62 -10.74
N GLU A 39 -2.08 -20.84 -10.54
CA GLU A 39 -3.37 -21.38 -10.98
C GLU A 39 -4.49 -21.22 -9.93
N HIS A 40 -4.22 -20.54 -8.82
CA HIS A 40 -5.23 -20.35 -7.77
C HIS A 40 -6.44 -19.58 -8.31
N PRO A 41 -7.68 -19.95 -8.00
CA PRO A 41 -8.88 -19.18 -8.34
C PRO A 41 -8.80 -17.73 -7.90
N LEU A 42 -9.59 -16.85 -8.51
CA LEU A 42 -9.69 -15.44 -8.10
C LEU A 42 -10.53 -15.23 -6.83
N GLU A 43 -11.25 -16.24 -6.40
CA GLU A 43 -12.13 -16.16 -5.24
C GLU A 43 -11.31 -16.13 -3.94
N GLY A 44 -11.64 -15.18 -3.07
CA GLY A 44 -11.00 -15.04 -1.78
C GLY A 44 -9.62 -14.40 -1.83
N SER A 45 -8.85 -14.58 -0.76
CA SER A 45 -7.49 -14.06 -0.60
C SER A 45 -6.50 -15.20 -0.40
N THR A 46 -5.34 -15.07 -0.99
CA THR A 46 -4.26 -16.05 -0.86
C THR A 46 -3.01 -15.37 -0.31
N LEU A 47 -2.52 -15.86 0.83
CA LEU A 47 -1.24 -15.43 1.39
C LEU A 47 -0.13 -16.40 0.96
N VAL A 48 0.89 -15.87 0.30
CA VAL A 48 2.06 -16.63 -0.13
C VAL A 48 3.23 -16.33 0.80
N ILE A 49 3.69 -17.33 1.54
CA ILE A 49 4.84 -17.22 2.44
C ILE A 49 6.01 -17.96 1.80
N ALA A 50 7.08 -17.25 1.49
CA ALA A 50 8.24 -17.85 0.83
C ALA A 50 9.53 -17.10 1.21
N GLY A 51 10.64 -17.83 1.29
CA GLY A 51 11.95 -17.28 1.62
C GLY A 51 12.51 -16.33 0.57
N ALA A 52 13.59 -15.64 0.90
CA ALA A 52 14.32 -14.83 -0.08
C ALA A 52 14.89 -15.72 -1.19
N GLY A 53 14.81 -15.26 -2.44
CA GLY A 53 15.31 -16.01 -3.60
C GLY A 53 14.41 -17.18 -4.08
N SER A 54 13.25 -17.40 -3.46
CA SER A 54 12.29 -18.46 -3.86
C SER A 54 11.50 -18.17 -5.15
N GLY A 55 11.74 -17.04 -5.79
CA GLY A 55 11.05 -16.65 -7.02
C GLY A 55 9.67 -16.02 -6.80
N LYS A 56 9.38 -15.41 -5.63
CA LYS A 56 8.09 -14.74 -5.35
C LYS A 56 7.64 -13.80 -6.47
N THR A 57 8.50 -12.85 -6.86
CA THR A 57 8.19 -11.86 -7.92
C THR A 57 7.98 -12.53 -9.28
N GLU A 58 8.72 -13.60 -9.57
CA GLU A 58 8.52 -14.41 -10.78
C GLU A 58 7.16 -15.12 -10.77
N THR A 59 6.82 -15.76 -9.65
CA THR A 59 5.52 -16.41 -9.47
C THR A 59 4.37 -15.42 -9.60
N MET A 60 4.53 -14.20 -9.08
CA MET A 60 3.57 -13.11 -9.18
C MET A 60 3.37 -12.67 -10.64
N ALA A 61 4.46 -12.48 -11.40
CA ALA A 61 4.38 -12.14 -12.81
C ALA A 61 3.75 -13.28 -13.63
N ASN A 62 4.12 -14.52 -13.37
CA ASN A 62 3.56 -15.70 -14.04
C ASN A 62 2.06 -15.88 -13.74
N ARG A 63 1.60 -15.53 -12.54
CA ARG A 63 0.16 -15.49 -12.23
C ARG A 63 -0.58 -14.47 -13.09
N VAL A 64 -0.02 -13.25 -13.25
CA VAL A 64 -0.61 -12.22 -14.12
C VAL A 64 -0.72 -12.74 -15.55
N VAL A 65 0.34 -13.32 -16.09
CA VAL A 65 0.35 -13.89 -17.44
C VAL A 65 -0.69 -15.00 -17.57
N TRP A 66 -0.78 -15.90 -16.59
CA TRP A 66 -1.74 -16.99 -16.59
C TRP A 66 -3.20 -16.50 -16.57
N LEU A 67 -3.50 -15.48 -15.74
CA LEU A 67 -4.83 -14.89 -15.66
C LEU A 67 -5.26 -14.28 -17.00
N ILE A 68 -4.37 -13.51 -17.63
CA ILE A 68 -4.63 -12.86 -18.92
C ILE A 68 -4.68 -13.91 -20.06
N ALA A 69 -3.72 -14.83 -20.09
CA ALA A 69 -3.65 -15.87 -21.11
C ALA A 69 -4.93 -16.71 -21.16
N ASN A 70 -5.52 -16.98 -20.03
CA ASN A 70 -6.77 -17.75 -19.95
C ASN A 70 -8.05 -16.90 -20.05
N GLY A 71 -7.96 -15.56 -20.12
CA GLY A 71 -9.11 -14.68 -20.21
C GLY A 71 -9.96 -14.61 -18.96
N ILE A 72 -9.33 -14.91 -17.81
CA ILE A 72 -9.99 -14.83 -16.50
C ILE A 72 -10.21 -13.37 -16.13
N VAL A 73 -9.24 -12.53 -16.48
CA VAL A 73 -9.30 -11.06 -16.33
C VAL A 73 -8.66 -10.39 -17.55
N ASP A 74 -9.09 -9.19 -17.85
CA ASP A 74 -8.43 -8.32 -18.82
C ASP A 74 -7.21 -7.64 -18.17
N PRO A 75 -6.18 -7.24 -18.95
CA PRO A 75 -4.97 -6.63 -18.38
C PRO A 75 -5.25 -5.43 -17.46
N GLU A 76 -6.14 -4.54 -17.84
CA GLU A 76 -6.55 -3.34 -17.09
C GLU A 76 -7.26 -3.66 -15.75
N GLN A 77 -7.75 -4.89 -15.60
CA GLN A 77 -8.40 -5.36 -14.37
C GLN A 77 -7.42 -5.88 -13.31
N ILE A 78 -6.12 -5.75 -13.57
CA ILE A 78 -5.07 -6.21 -12.66
C ILE A 78 -4.37 -5.01 -12.03
N LEU A 79 -4.27 -5.04 -10.70
CA LEU A 79 -3.51 -4.10 -9.89
C LEU A 79 -2.37 -4.82 -9.19
N GLY A 80 -1.13 -4.44 -9.47
CA GLY A 80 0.06 -4.86 -8.74
C GLY A 80 0.59 -3.74 -7.85
N LEU A 81 0.73 -3.97 -6.55
CA LEU A 81 1.27 -3.00 -5.62
C LEU A 81 2.57 -3.49 -5.00
N THR A 82 3.58 -2.63 -5.02
CA THR A 82 4.90 -2.89 -4.44
C THR A 82 5.32 -1.74 -3.54
N PHE A 83 6.40 -1.95 -2.77
CA PHE A 83 6.87 -0.95 -1.81
C PHE A 83 7.69 0.17 -2.46
N THR A 84 8.46 -0.14 -3.51
CA THR A 84 9.36 0.82 -4.14
C THR A 84 9.05 1.05 -5.61
N ARG A 85 9.33 2.25 -6.12
CA ARG A 85 9.20 2.57 -7.55
C ARG A 85 10.05 1.65 -8.43
N LYS A 86 11.23 1.25 -7.93
CA LYS A 86 12.12 0.34 -8.64
C LYS A 86 11.47 -1.05 -8.78
N ALA A 87 10.96 -1.61 -7.67
CA ALA A 87 10.27 -2.91 -7.69
C ALA A 87 9.02 -2.88 -8.59
N ALA A 88 8.25 -1.78 -8.56
CA ALA A 88 7.10 -1.60 -9.45
C ALA A 88 7.53 -1.58 -10.93
N GLY A 89 8.62 -0.88 -11.27
CA GLY A 89 9.19 -0.86 -12.61
C GLY A 89 9.65 -2.25 -13.06
N GLU A 90 10.40 -2.96 -12.22
CA GLU A 90 10.91 -4.31 -12.51
C GLU A 90 9.76 -5.33 -12.70
N LEU A 91 8.75 -5.28 -11.85
CA LEU A 91 7.57 -6.16 -11.97
C LEU A 91 6.80 -5.86 -13.26
N ARG A 92 6.55 -4.58 -13.55
CA ARG A 92 5.88 -4.16 -14.80
C ARG A 92 6.65 -4.63 -16.04
N GLU A 93 7.96 -4.37 -16.09
CA GLU A 93 8.80 -4.77 -17.22
C GLU A 93 8.77 -6.30 -17.42
N ARG A 94 8.80 -7.06 -16.33
CA ARG A 94 8.72 -8.51 -16.37
C ARG A 94 7.39 -8.99 -16.91
N ILE A 95 6.27 -8.45 -16.42
CA ILE A 95 4.92 -8.78 -16.91
C ILE A 95 4.80 -8.48 -18.41
N VAL A 96 5.20 -7.28 -18.83
CA VAL A 96 5.14 -6.86 -20.25
C VAL A 96 5.98 -7.78 -21.12
N ARG A 97 7.22 -8.06 -20.72
CA ARG A 97 8.13 -8.95 -21.44
C ARG A 97 7.53 -10.36 -21.59
N SER A 98 6.96 -10.90 -20.50
CA SER A 98 6.35 -12.23 -20.53
C SER A 98 5.08 -12.26 -21.39
N LEU A 99 4.22 -11.25 -21.33
CA LEU A 99 3.02 -11.17 -22.16
C LEU A 99 3.36 -11.04 -23.65
N THR A 100 4.30 -10.15 -23.99
CA THR A 100 4.76 -9.95 -25.37
C THR A 100 5.43 -11.21 -25.92
N GLY A 101 6.30 -11.83 -25.11
CA GLY A 101 6.96 -13.08 -25.50
C GLY A 101 5.96 -14.24 -25.68
N PHE A 102 4.97 -14.33 -24.80
CA PHE A 102 3.93 -15.35 -24.88
C PHE A 102 3.07 -15.17 -26.15
N SER A 103 2.63 -13.95 -26.45
CA SER A 103 1.86 -13.63 -27.65
C SER A 103 2.63 -13.97 -28.93
N ALA A 104 3.89 -13.56 -29.05
CA ALA A 104 4.74 -13.85 -30.20
C ALA A 104 5.01 -15.37 -30.36
N SER A 105 5.21 -16.09 -29.24
CA SER A 105 5.39 -17.54 -29.29
C SER A 105 4.11 -18.27 -29.72
N LEU A 106 2.94 -17.80 -29.29
CA LEU A 106 1.66 -18.36 -29.72
C LEU A 106 1.42 -18.17 -31.23
N GLU A 107 1.78 -17.01 -31.79
CA GLU A 107 1.69 -16.76 -33.24
C GLU A 107 2.54 -17.77 -34.03
N ASN A 108 3.79 -17.97 -33.62
CA ASN A 108 4.70 -18.94 -34.24
C ASN A 108 4.16 -20.37 -34.14
N LEU A 109 3.68 -20.79 -32.96
CA LEU A 109 3.09 -22.13 -32.76
C LEU A 109 1.79 -22.33 -33.58
N ALA A 110 1.00 -21.26 -33.74
CA ALA A 110 -0.19 -21.30 -34.59
C ALA A 110 0.15 -21.52 -36.08
N GLU A 111 1.19 -20.83 -36.58
CA GLU A 111 1.71 -21.01 -37.95
C GLU A 111 2.25 -22.43 -38.18
N LEU A 112 2.91 -23.00 -37.17
CA LEU A 112 3.43 -24.38 -37.23
C LEU A 112 2.34 -25.47 -37.06
N GLY A 113 1.11 -25.08 -36.69
CA GLY A 113 0.03 -26.01 -36.43
C GLY A 113 0.18 -26.80 -35.10
N GLU A 114 0.97 -26.30 -34.15
CA GLU A 114 1.31 -26.98 -32.89
C GLU A 114 0.37 -26.61 -31.73
N LEU A 115 -0.67 -25.80 -32.00
CA LEU A 115 -1.71 -25.44 -31.03
C LEU A 115 -2.94 -26.33 -31.20
N SER A 116 -3.54 -26.75 -30.09
CA SER A 116 -4.88 -27.32 -30.08
C SER A 116 -5.93 -26.28 -30.51
N ASP A 117 -7.11 -26.72 -30.89
CA ASP A 117 -8.21 -25.81 -31.30
C ASP A 117 -8.59 -24.82 -30.18
N ALA A 118 -8.58 -25.29 -28.93
CA ALA A 118 -8.86 -24.41 -27.77
C ALA A 118 -7.75 -23.37 -27.56
N GLU A 119 -6.46 -23.79 -27.66
CA GLU A 119 -5.32 -22.87 -27.57
C GLU A 119 -5.33 -21.85 -28.71
N ARG A 120 -5.66 -22.26 -29.93
CA ARG A 120 -5.76 -21.35 -31.10
C ARG A 120 -6.84 -20.33 -30.91
N THR A 121 -8.05 -20.75 -30.53
CA THR A 121 -9.16 -19.82 -30.26
C THR A 121 -8.79 -18.80 -29.18
N ARG A 122 -8.11 -19.26 -28.14
CA ARG A 122 -7.69 -18.37 -27.04
C ARG A 122 -6.55 -17.44 -27.46
N ALA A 123 -5.60 -17.91 -28.28
CA ALA A 123 -4.53 -17.08 -28.85
C ALA A 123 -5.08 -15.93 -29.71
N ASP A 124 -6.09 -16.22 -30.54
CA ASP A 124 -6.75 -15.19 -31.37
C ASP A 124 -7.46 -14.13 -30.51
N ALA A 125 -8.15 -14.54 -29.45
CA ALA A 125 -8.77 -13.63 -28.49
C ALA A 125 -7.72 -12.79 -27.75
N LEU A 126 -6.62 -13.39 -27.30
CA LEU A 126 -5.53 -12.69 -26.62
C LEU A 126 -4.85 -11.67 -27.53
N ARG A 127 -4.66 -11.99 -28.80
CA ARG A 127 -4.11 -11.06 -29.79
C ARG A 127 -4.97 -9.81 -29.90
N THR A 128 -6.29 -9.97 -29.92
CA THR A 128 -7.22 -8.83 -29.97
C THR A 128 -7.09 -7.96 -28.73
N VAL A 129 -7.00 -8.56 -27.52
CA VAL A 129 -6.85 -7.83 -26.26
C VAL A 129 -5.51 -7.08 -26.19
N LEU A 130 -4.44 -7.63 -26.75
CA LEU A 130 -3.10 -7.03 -26.71
C LEU A 130 -2.77 -6.14 -27.92
N ALA A 131 -3.62 -6.14 -28.97
CA ALA A 131 -3.35 -5.45 -30.25
C ALA A 131 -3.22 -3.93 -30.09
N ASP A 132 -3.99 -3.33 -29.20
CA ASP A 132 -4.00 -1.88 -29.00
C ASP A 132 -2.81 -1.38 -28.17
N GLY A 133 -2.03 -2.27 -27.54
CA GLY A 133 -0.81 -1.97 -26.80
C GLY A 133 -0.98 -1.01 -25.61
N LEU A 134 -2.21 -0.60 -25.31
CA LEU A 134 -2.56 0.39 -24.29
C LEU A 134 -3.03 -0.26 -22.99
N ASP A 135 -3.59 -1.47 -23.08
CA ASP A 135 -4.19 -2.17 -21.95
C ASP A 135 -3.16 -3.06 -21.26
N LEU A 136 -2.40 -2.46 -20.37
CA LEU A 136 -1.41 -3.16 -19.54
C LEU A 136 -1.86 -3.18 -18.07
N PRO A 137 -1.46 -4.20 -17.32
CA PRO A 137 -1.67 -4.22 -15.87
C PRO A 137 -1.12 -2.97 -15.19
N GLU A 138 -1.92 -2.40 -14.29
CA GLU A 138 -1.42 -1.31 -13.45
C GLU A 138 -0.48 -1.89 -12.39
N VAL A 139 0.77 -1.41 -12.41
CA VAL A 139 1.77 -1.75 -11.39
C VAL A 139 2.33 -0.46 -10.83
N SER A 140 2.13 -0.24 -9.54
CA SER A 140 2.54 1.00 -8.89
C SER A 140 2.96 0.77 -7.42
N THR A 141 3.40 1.84 -6.75
CA THR A 141 3.59 1.78 -5.30
C THR A 141 2.27 2.07 -4.58
N TYR A 142 2.15 1.64 -3.31
CA TYR A 142 0.99 1.96 -2.47
C TYR A 142 0.69 3.46 -2.44
N ASN A 143 1.72 4.30 -2.33
CA ASN A 143 1.54 5.76 -2.30
C ASN A 143 1.13 6.32 -3.67
N SER A 144 1.67 5.78 -4.77
CA SER A 144 1.25 6.20 -6.12
C SER A 144 -0.21 5.84 -6.38
N PHE A 145 -0.64 4.65 -5.93
CA PHE A 145 -2.04 4.25 -5.99
C PHE A 145 -2.94 5.18 -5.15
N ALA A 146 -2.54 5.50 -3.91
CA ALA A 146 -3.25 6.45 -3.07
C ALA A 146 -3.36 7.84 -3.72
N ALA A 147 -2.29 8.32 -4.36
CA ALA A 147 -2.30 9.57 -5.11
C ALA A 147 -3.28 9.51 -6.30
N GLY A 148 -3.34 8.39 -7.03
CA GLY A 148 -4.34 8.17 -8.09
C GLY A 148 -5.77 8.23 -7.57
N VAL A 149 -6.05 7.60 -6.43
CA VAL A 149 -7.36 7.68 -5.75
C VAL A 149 -7.73 9.12 -5.42
N LEU A 150 -6.78 9.90 -4.89
CA LEU A 150 -7.01 11.31 -4.57
C LEU A 150 -7.27 12.14 -5.83
N GLN A 151 -6.51 11.92 -6.88
CA GLN A 151 -6.66 12.64 -8.14
C GLN A 151 -8.03 12.38 -8.78
N GLU A 152 -8.50 11.14 -8.74
CA GLU A 152 -9.76 10.73 -9.37
C GLU A 152 -10.99 11.10 -8.52
N PHE A 153 -10.92 10.89 -7.21
CA PHE A 153 -12.10 10.97 -6.32
C PHE A 153 -12.03 12.10 -5.29
N GLY A 154 -10.90 12.76 -5.12
CA GLY A 154 -10.69 13.75 -4.05
C GLY A 154 -11.67 14.91 -4.10
N VAL A 155 -11.99 15.42 -5.30
CA VAL A 155 -12.96 16.52 -5.47
C VAL A 155 -14.36 16.10 -5.01
N ALA A 156 -14.78 14.86 -5.30
CA ALA A 156 -16.07 14.34 -4.84
C ALA A 156 -16.16 14.21 -3.32
N ALA A 157 -15.01 14.11 -2.63
CA ALA A 157 -14.89 14.10 -1.18
C ALA A 157 -14.68 15.49 -0.57
N GLY A 158 -14.75 16.57 -1.36
CA GLY A 158 -14.60 17.94 -0.91
C GLY A 158 -13.15 18.42 -0.74
N LEU A 159 -12.18 17.68 -1.26
CA LEU A 159 -10.78 18.13 -1.27
C LEU A 159 -10.58 19.21 -2.34
N ALA A 160 -9.81 20.23 -2.00
CA ALA A 160 -9.44 21.27 -2.95
C ALA A 160 -8.63 20.65 -4.11
N PRO A 161 -8.95 20.94 -5.37
CA PRO A 161 -8.16 20.50 -6.48
C PRO A 161 -6.77 21.13 -6.45
N GLY A 162 -5.73 20.34 -6.77
CA GLY A 162 -4.38 20.87 -6.94
C GLY A 162 -3.48 20.83 -5.70
N ALA A 163 -3.76 19.93 -4.75
CA ALA A 163 -2.82 19.69 -3.66
C ALA A 163 -1.42 19.34 -4.19
N VAL A 164 -0.42 20.06 -3.67
CA VAL A 164 0.98 19.92 -4.10
C VAL A 164 1.71 18.98 -3.15
N VAL A 165 2.28 17.91 -3.71
CA VAL A 165 3.11 16.98 -2.93
C VAL A 165 4.45 17.62 -2.64
N ILE A 166 4.81 17.72 -1.37
CA ILE A 166 6.05 18.33 -0.90
C ILE A 166 7.13 17.30 -0.60
N ASP A 167 8.36 17.69 -0.84
CA ASP A 167 9.55 16.97 -0.44
C ASP A 167 10.02 17.33 0.99
N GLU A 168 11.05 16.65 1.47
CA GLU A 168 11.65 16.89 2.79
C GLU A 168 12.10 18.35 2.99
N ALA A 169 12.66 18.98 1.96
CA ALA A 169 13.17 20.35 2.07
C ALA A 169 12.01 21.35 2.26
N MET A 170 10.92 21.15 1.55
CA MET A 170 9.71 21.97 1.70
C MET A 170 9.02 21.71 3.03
N ALA A 171 8.89 20.43 3.45
CA ALA A 171 8.36 20.07 4.77
C ALA A 171 9.13 20.77 5.90
N TRP A 172 10.47 20.70 5.84
CA TRP A 172 11.33 21.39 6.77
C TRP A 172 11.13 22.92 6.77
N ARG A 173 11.00 23.54 5.61
CA ARG A 173 10.75 24.99 5.48
C ARG A 173 9.44 25.37 6.15
N VAL A 174 8.35 24.67 5.83
CA VAL A 174 7.03 24.97 6.40
C VAL A 174 7.03 24.77 7.92
N ALA A 175 7.62 23.68 8.40
CA ALA A 175 7.72 23.40 9.81
C ALA A 175 8.54 24.46 10.56
N ARG A 176 9.67 24.88 9.96
CA ARG A 176 10.49 25.98 10.51
C ARG A 176 9.71 27.30 10.58
N GLU A 177 9.04 27.69 9.52
CA GLU A 177 8.23 28.92 9.49
C GLU A 177 7.12 28.86 10.55
N THR A 178 6.47 27.70 10.71
CA THR A 178 5.45 27.46 11.73
C THR A 178 6.04 27.60 13.14
N LEU A 179 7.18 26.97 13.41
CA LEU A 179 7.84 27.06 14.72
C LEU A 179 8.20 28.50 15.08
N TYR A 180 8.81 29.26 14.16
CA TYR A 180 9.21 30.64 14.44
C TYR A 180 8.05 31.62 14.55
N SER A 181 6.87 31.29 14.02
CA SER A 181 5.64 32.08 14.21
C SER A 181 4.85 31.67 15.46
N CYS A 182 5.18 30.53 16.06
CA CYS A 182 4.48 30.01 17.24
C CYS A 182 4.81 30.83 18.49
N LYS A 183 3.76 31.09 19.28
CA LYS A 183 3.86 31.83 20.56
C LYS A 183 3.56 30.93 21.76
N ASP A 184 3.77 29.63 21.64
CA ASP A 184 3.55 28.69 22.74
C ASP A 184 4.54 28.97 23.87
N PRO A 185 4.08 29.22 25.11
CA PRO A 185 4.95 29.54 26.22
C PRO A 185 5.93 28.41 26.59
N ASP A 186 5.57 27.16 26.34
CA ASP A 186 6.42 26.01 26.67
C ASP A 186 7.66 25.93 25.78
N LEU A 187 7.71 26.67 24.66
CA LEU A 187 8.93 26.80 23.85
C LEU A 187 10.10 27.44 24.61
N VAL A 188 9.81 28.29 25.59
CA VAL A 188 10.84 28.96 26.40
C VAL A 188 11.45 28.01 27.42
N THR A 189 10.69 27.02 27.86
CA THR A 189 11.09 26.08 28.92
C THR A 189 11.57 24.74 28.36
N SER A 190 11.39 24.48 27.07
CA SER A 190 11.84 23.26 26.41
C SER A 190 13.37 23.22 26.29
N ASP A 191 13.95 22.08 26.65
CA ASP A 191 15.37 21.81 26.48
C ASP A 191 15.75 21.36 25.06
N LEU A 192 14.76 21.21 24.14
CA LEU A 192 14.99 20.77 22.79
C LEU A 192 15.47 21.89 21.87
N SER A 193 16.45 21.59 21.03
CA SER A 193 16.87 22.53 19.99
C SER A 193 15.77 22.77 18.96
N ALA A 194 15.77 23.94 18.32
CA ALA A 194 14.81 24.25 17.24
C ALA A 194 14.83 23.20 16.13
N SER A 195 16.00 22.68 15.77
CA SER A 195 16.12 21.62 14.74
C SER A 195 15.50 20.30 15.20
N THR A 196 15.61 19.97 16.47
CA THR A 196 14.97 18.77 17.08
C THR A 196 13.46 18.92 17.10
N LEU A 197 12.96 20.09 17.52
CA LEU A 197 11.53 20.37 17.52
C LEU A 197 10.92 20.30 16.12
N ILE A 198 11.59 20.88 15.09
CA ILE A 198 11.14 20.79 13.70
C ILE A 198 11.05 19.33 13.23
N ARG A 199 12.08 18.54 13.51
CA ARG A 199 12.08 17.12 13.14
C ARG A 199 10.94 16.36 13.81
N HIS A 200 10.80 16.48 15.13
CA HIS A 200 9.74 15.78 15.86
C HIS A 200 8.33 16.25 15.44
N MET A 201 8.17 17.50 15.09
CA MET A 201 6.92 18.07 14.58
C MET A 201 6.51 17.42 13.27
N ILE A 202 7.44 17.26 12.31
CA ILE A 202 7.21 16.58 11.03
C ILE A 202 6.96 15.08 11.25
N GLU A 203 7.78 14.43 12.08
CA GLU A 203 7.64 13.00 12.40
C GLU A 203 6.28 12.72 13.08
N MET A 204 5.87 13.52 14.03
CA MET A 204 4.57 13.37 14.72
C MET A 204 3.39 13.51 13.75
N ASP A 205 3.41 14.50 12.88
CA ASP A 205 2.38 14.71 11.87
C ASP A 205 2.26 13.51 10.93
N ARG A 206 3.38 12.99 10.44
CA ARG A 206 3.44 11.77 9.61
C ARG A 206 2.94 10.54 10.34
N MET A 207 3.36 10.33 11.59
CA MET A 207 2.91 9.19 12.38
C MET A 207 1.40 9.22 12.62
N VAL A 208 0.83 10.38 12.88
CA VAL A 208 -0.62 10.55 13.03
C VAL A 208 -1.35 10.19 11.73
N ALA A 209 -0.82 10.61 10.58
CA ALA A 209 -1.38 10.29 9.27
C ALA A 209 -1.23 8.80 8.92
N ASP A 210 -0.03 8.22 9.08
CA ASP A 210 0.27 6.82 8.75
C ASP A 210 -0.51 5.81 9.59
N HIS A 211 -0.75 6.16 10.87
CA HIS A 211 -1.55 5.33 11.77
C HIS A 211 -3.04 5.63 11.73
N LEU A 212 -3.48 6.58 10.88
CA LEU A 212 -4.87 7.02 10.79
C LEU A 212 -5.48 7.32 12.16
N THR A 213 -4.71 8.02 13.00
CA THR A 213 -5.08 8.44 14.34
C THR A 213 -5.27 9.96 14.40
N SER A 214 -5.39 10.53 15.58
CA SER A 214 -5.53 11.98 15.78
C SER A 214 -4.54 12.49 16.83
N PHE A 215 -4.21 13.77 16.75
CA PHE A 215 -3.40 14.44 17.78
C PHE A 215 -4.08 14.36 19.17
N ASP A 216 -5.40 14.42 19.23
CA ASP A 216 -6.16 14.29 20.49
C ASP A 216 -5.98 12.90 21.11
N ARG A 217 -5.92 11.84 20.28
CA ARG A 217 -5.66 10.49 20.77
C ARG A 217 -4.23 10.35 21.30
N VAL A 218 -3.26 10.99 20.67
CA VAL A 218 -1.87 11.03 21.17
C VAL A 218 -1.83 11.71 22.55
N ASP A 219 -2.44 12.90 22.67
CA ASP A 219 -2.50 13.63 23.94
C ASP A 219 -3.18 12.81 25.05
N GLN A 220 -4.30 12.13 24.69
CA GLN A 220 -5.01 11.25 25.63
C GLN A 220 -4.12 10.09 26.11
N VAL A 221 -3.43 9.40 25.20
CA VAL A 221 -2.55 8.28 25.55
C VAL A 221 -1.40 8.73 26.46
N VAL A 222 -0.81 9.88 26.17
CA VAL A 222 0.24 10.46 27.01
C VAL A 222 -0.26 10.75 28.42
N GLU A 223 -1.46 11.30 28.55
CA GLU A 223 -2.05 11.59 29.86
C GLU A 223 -2.44 10.30 30.61
N GLU A 224 -3.03 9.32 29.93
CA GLU A 224 -3.29 7.99 30.47
C GLU A 224 -1.99 7.35 31.00
N PHE A 225 -0.90 7.42 30.22
CA PHE A 225 0.39 6.87 30.62
C PHE A 225 1.01 7.60 31.83
N ARG A 226 0.86 8.92 31.90
CA ARG A 226 1.28 9.69 33.08
C ARG A 226 0.56 9.24 34.36
N GLY A 227 -0.66 8.74 34.23
CA GLY A 227 -1.45 8.17 35.32
C GLY A 227 -0.77 6.99 36.02
N VAL A 228 0.16 6.30 35.34
CA VAL A 228 0.94 5.19 35.91
C VAL A 228 1.74 5.61 37.14
N LEU A 229 2.16 6.89 37.24
CA LEU A 229 2.84 7.44 38.41
C LEU A 229 1.99 7.45 39.67
N ARG A 230 0.68 7.33 39.56
CA ARG A 230 -0.29 7.31 40.68
C ARG A 230 -0.64 5.89 41.10
N LEU A 231 -0.15 4.87 40.38
CA LEU A 231 -0.42 3.48 40.74
C LEU A 231 0.36 3.07 42.03
N PRO A 232 -0.17 2.12 42.81
CA PRO A 232 0.54 1.57 43.97
C PRO A 232 1.91 1.01 43.60
N TYR A 233 2.91 1.24 44.40
CA TYR A 233 4.29 0.77 44.20
C TYR A 233 4.40 -0.76 44.16
N ASN A 234 3.57 -1.44 44.98
CA ASN A 234 3.47 -2.89 45.05
C ASN A 234 2.09 -3.32 45.55
N GLU A 235 1.80 -4.63 45.49
CA GLU A 235 0.51 -5.23 45.89
C GLU A 235 0.11 -4.99 47.34
N LYS A 236 1.05 -4.60 48.22
CA LYS A 236 0.82 -4.32 49.66
C LYS A 236 0.35 -2.90 49.90
N GLU A 237 0.47 -2.03 48.93
CA GLU A 237 -0.01 -0.64 49.07
C GLU A 237 -1.52 -0.57 48.80
N LYS A 238 -2.19 0.23 49.62
CA LYS A 238 -3.60 0.52 49.43
C LYS A 238 -3.76 1.46 48.21
N PRO A 239 -4.63 1.15 47.25
CA PRO A 239 -4.89 2.01 46.07
C PRO A 239 -5.24 3.45 46.46
N ASP A 240 -5.96 3.63 47.58
CA ASP A 240 -6.47 4.92 48.05
C ASP A 240 -5.42 5.77 48.79
N ALA A 241 -4.25 5.21 49.10
CA ALA A 241 -3.18 5.90 49.79
C ALA A 241 -1.80 5.42 49.32
N PRO A 242 -1.42 5.70 48.08
CA PRO A 242 -0.12 5.29 47.53
C PRO A 242 1.02 6.01 48.24
N SER A 243 2.15 5.32 48.48
CA SER A 243 3.32 5.86 49.14
C SER A 243 4.03 6.98 48.36
N GLY A 244 3.64 7.19 47.11
CA GLY A 244 4.32 8.09 46.18
C GLY A 244 5.68 7.55 45.68
N LYS A 245 6.03 6.31 46.04
CA LYS A 245 7.23 5.65 45.48
C LYS A 245 6.96 5.18 44.06
N VAL A 246 7.87 5.48 43.15
CA VAL A 246 7.82 5.05 41.75
C VAL A 246 9.17 4.41 41.41
N TYR A 247 9.13 3.28 40.69
CA TYR A 247 10.35 2.67 40.16
C TYR A 247 11.04 3.62 39.19
N ALA A 248 12.38 3.73 39.28
CA ALA A 248 13.15 4.62 38.42
C ALA A 248 12.88 4.40 36.93
N PRO A 249 12.84 3.16 36.36
CA PRO A 249 12.52 2.96 34.98
C PRO A 249 11.12 3.48 34.53
N VAL A 250 10.14 3.42 35.45
CA VAL A 250 8.79 3.95 35.17
C VAL A 250 8.81 5.48 35.14
N ARG A 251 9.52 6.10 36.08
CA ARG A 251 9.71 7.56 36.11
C ARG A 251 10.42 8.04 34.85
N ASP A 252 11.51 7.36 34.45
CA ASP A 252 12.31 7.70 33.29
C ASP A 252 11.47 7.56 32.00
N ALA A 253 10.64 6.51 31.90
CA ALA A 253 9.72 6.33 30.79
C ALA A 253 8.68 7.46 30.69
N VAL A 254 8.10 7.90 31.80
CA VAL A 254 7.16 9.03 31.83
C VAL A 254 7.89 10.35 31.50
N GLN A 255 9.11 10.53 32.02
CA GLN A 255 9.92 11.71 31.71
C GLN A 255 10.29 11.79 30.22
N ALA A 256 10.52 10.67 29.55
CA ALA A 256 10.78 10.64 28.10
C ALA A 256 9.60 11.18 27.27
N LEU A 257 8.38 11.18 27.81
CA LEU A 257 7.19 11.75 27.17
C LEU A 257 6.90 13.20 27.59
N ALA A 258 7.80 13.85 28.37
CA ALA A 258 7.53 15.19 28.91
C ALA A 258 7.29 16.23 27.82
N GLU A 259 8.05 16.19 26.74
CA GLU A 259 7.97 17.12 25.61
C GLU A 259 6.85 16.78 24.61
N THR A 260 6.25 15.59 24.69
CA THR A 260 5.26 15.13 23.71
C THR A 260 4.07 16.09 23.56
N PRO A 261 3.49 16.66 24.63
CA PRO A 261 2.38 17.60 24.48
C PRO A 261 2.76 18.87 23.72
N LEU A 262 3.96 19.40 23.90
CA LEU A 262 4.47 20.52 23.10
C LEU A 262 4.61 20.12 21.65
N ILE A 263 5.25 18.97 21.39
CA ILE A 263 5.44 18.46 20.03
C ILE A 263 4.10 18.23 19.34
N THR A 264 3.09 17.70 20.02
CA THR A 264 1.74 17.49 19.47
C THR A 264 1.08 18.80 19.09
N ARG A 265 1.17 19.85 19.94
CA ARG A 265 0.63 21.19 19.61
C ARG A 265 1.33 21.79 18.40
N LEU A 266 2.65 21.69 18.34
CA LEU A 266 3.44 22.18 17.19
C LEU A 266 3.12 21.41 15.90
N ALA A 267 2.99 20.09 15.96
CA ALA A 267 2.63 19.25 14.83
C ALA A 267 1.22 19.58 14.32
N ARG A 268 0.27 19.86 15.22
CA ARG A 268 -1.08 20.33 14.88
C ARG A 268 -1.06 21.67 14.12
N LEU A 269 -0.23 22.60 14.54
CA LEU A 269 -0.04 23.88 13.85
C LEU A 269 0.60 23.68 12.46
N TYR A 270 1.58 22.81 12.35
CA TYR A 270 2.23 22.44 11.09
C TYR A 270 1.25 21.79 10.11
N SER A 271 0.46 20.83 10.57
CA SER A 271 -0.57 20.17 9.79
C SER A 271 -1.59 21.16 9.24
N ALA A 272 -2.07 22.07 10.11
CA ALA A 272 -2.99 23.14 9.71
C ALA A 272 -2.37 24.08 8.67
N GLU A 273 -1.09 24.42 8.81
CA GLU A 273 -0.38 25.28 7.84
C GLU A 273 -0.16 24.57 6.49
N LYS A 274 0.16 23.25 6.47
CA LYS A 274 0.18 22.45 5.25
C LYS A 274 -1.19 22.54 4.53
N GLN A 275 -2.26 22.25 5.25
CA GLN A 275 -3.62 22.29 4.70
C GLN A 275 -3.99 23.68 4.15
N ARG A 276 -3.68 24.75 4.90
CA ARG A 276 -3.93 26.13 4.47
C ARG A 276 -3.23 26.48 3.16
N ARG A 277 -2.02 25.91 2.92
CA ARG A 277 -1.22 26.12 1.69
C ARG A 277 -1.57 25.14 0.59
N GLY A 278 -2.46 24.19 0.80
CA GLY A 278 -2.74 23.10 -0.15
C GLY A 278 -1.55 22.14 -0.35
N LEU A 279 -0.73 21.94 0.70
CA LEU A 279 0.44 21.08 0.67
C LEU A 279 0.12 19.74 1.32
N ILE A 280 0.60 18.67 0.72
CA ILE A 280 0.48 17.30 1.24
C ILE A 280 1.84 16.60 1.14
N ASP A 281 2.15 15.72 2.08
CA ASP A 281 3.27 14.80 1.95
C ASP A 281 2.78 13.36 1.64
N PHE A 282 3.71 12.39 1.61
CA PHE A 282 3.36 11.01 1.26
C PHE A 282 2.43 10.34 2.29
N SER A 283 2.58 10.67 3.57
CA SER A 283 1.71 10.15 4.63
C SER A 283 0.30 10.75 4.54
N ASP A 284 0.22 12.05 4.21
CA ASP A 284 -1.07 12.71 3.96
C ASP A 284 -1.82 12.06 2.78
N GLN A 285 -1.14 11.71 1.69
CA GLN A 285 -1.78 11.07 0.53
C GLN A 285 -2.57 9.83 0.94
N LEU A 286 -1.97 8.98 1.77
CA LEU A 286 -2.59 7.76 2.24
C LEU A 286 -3.80 8.00 3.14
N SER A 287 -3.64 8.91 4.11
CA SER A 287 -4.69 9.32 5.04
C SER A 287 -5.87 9.95 4.29
N LEU A 288 -5.60 10.90 3.40
CA LEU A 288 -6.62 11.58 2.61
C LEU A 288 -7.32 10.63 1.62
N ALA A 289 -6.59 9.70 0.99
CA ALA A 289 -7.20 8.67 0.14
C ALA A 289 -8.19 7.81 0.93
N THR A 290 -7.81 7.39 2.14
CA THR A 290 -8.71 6.62 3.02
C THR A 290 -9.94 7.42 3.43
N GLN A 291 -9.79 8.71 3.74
CA GLN A 291 -10.89 9.62 4.05
C GLN A 291 -11.80 9.82 2.84
N THR A 292 -11.22 10.03 1.65
CA THR A 292 -11.94 10.17 0.38
C THR A 292 -12.83 8.97 0.11
N LEU A 293 -12.29 7.75 0.24
CA LEU A 293 -13.07 6.53 0.04
C LEU A 293 -14.16 6.33 1.10
N SER A 294 -13.98 6.88 2.29
CA SER A 294 -14.99 6.86 3.34
C SER A 294 -16.12 7.84 3.07
N ALA A 295 -15.80 9.03 2.56
CA ALA A 295 -16.74 10.09 2.23
C ALA A 295 -17.54 9.81 0.94
N ALA A 296 -16.93 9.08 -0.02
CA ALA A 296 -17.53 8.77 -1.33
C ALA A 296 -17.62 7.23 -1.55
N PRO A 297 -18.64 6.54 -1.02
CA PRO A 297 -18.76 5.08 -1.14
C PRO A 297 -18.80 4.55 -2.58
N GLU A 298 -19.24 5.36 -3.54
CA GLU A 298 -19.27 4.99 -4.96
C GLU A 298 -17.85 4.79 -5.53
N SER A 299 -16.86 5.55 -5.06
CA SER A 299 -15.47 5.38 -5.49
C SER A 299 -14.94 3.98 -5.20
N ARG A 300 -15.34 3.39 -4.06
CA ARG A 300 -14.98 1.99 -3.72
C ARG A 300 -15.58 0.98 -4.70
N ARG A 301 -16.83 1.21 -5.16
CA ARG A 301 -17.47 0.32 -6.14
C ARG A 301 -16.77 0.42 -7.49
N VAL A 302 -16.43 1.64 -7.93
CA VAL A 302 -15.68 1.86 -9.17
C VAL A 302 -14.33 1.14 -9.12
N LEU A 303 -13.56 1.30 -8.06
CA LEU A 303 -12.27 0.63 -7.90
C LEU A 303 -12.39 -0.91 -7.85
N ARG A 304 -13.41 -1.45 -7.17
CA ARG A 304 -13.68 -2.90 -7.15
C ARG A 304 -14.09 -3.46 -8.52
N SER A 305 -14.84 -2.69 -9.30
CA SER A 305 -15.22 -3.12 -10.65
C SER A 305 -14.05 -3.02 -11.62
N ARG A 306 -13.14 -2.05 -11.41
CA ARG A 306 -11.93 -1.87 -12.20
C ARG A 306 -10.91 -2.96 -11.93
N TYR A 307 -10.62 -3.29 -10.69
CA TYR A 307 -9.58 -4.25 -10.32
C TYR A 307 -10.17 -5.55 -9.78
N ARG A 308 -10.18 -6.57 -10.63
CA ARG A 308 -10.65 -7.93 -10.28
C ARG A 308 -9.56 -8.80 -9.68
N ALA A 309 -8.29 -8.54 -10.04
CA ALA A 309 -7.13 -9.21 -9.48
C ALA A 309 -6.18 -8.17 -8.85
N VAL A 310 -5.91 -8.32 -7.55
CA VAL A 310 -5.00 -7.44 -6.81
C VAL A 310 -3.85 -8.27 -6.26
N LEU A 311 -2.63 -7.89 -6.61
CA LEU A 311 -1.41 -8.56 -6.18
C LEU A 311 -0.59 -7.60 -5.32
N LEU A 312 -0.25 -8.04 -4.13
CA LEU A 312 0.49 -7.23 -3.15
C LEU A 312 1.86 -7.88 -2.92
N ASP A 313 2.93 -7.12 -3.16
CA ASP A 313 4.30 -7.54 -2.85
C ASP A 313 4.74 -6.98 -1.50
N GLU A 314 5.61 -7.72 -0.79
CA GLU A 314 6.17 -7.35 0.53
C GLU A 314 5.11 -6.91 1.56
N VAL A 315 4.01 -7.65 1.66
CA VAL A 315 2.86 -7.31 2.53
C VAL A 315 3.26 -7.13 4.01
N GLN A 316 4.33 -7.80 4.47
CA GLN A 316 4.83 -7.66 5.84
C GLN A 316 5.34 -6.24 6.15
N ASP A 317 5.71 -5.46 5.14
CA ASP A 317 6.23 -4.10 5.30
C ASP A 317 5.12 -3.03 5.19
N THR A 318 3.86 -3.45 4.95
CA THR A 318 2.75 -2.51 4.80
C THR A 318 2.40 -1.81 6.11
N SER A 319 2.19 -0.50 6.03
CA SER A 319 1.70 0.28 7.17
C SER A 319 0.22 0.01 7.49
N VAL A 320 -0.20 0.38 8.69
CA VAL A 320 -1.62 0.31 9.10
C VAL A 320 -2.50 1.09 8.12
N GLY A 321 -2.04 2.26 7.67
CA GLY A 321 -2.77 3.09 6.71
C GLY A 321 -2.94 2.41 5.36
N GLN A 322 -1.89 1.79 4.81
CA GLN A 322 -1.93 1.05 3.55
C GLN A 322 -2.89 -0.15 3.65
N THR A 323 -2.81 -0.91 4.74
CA THR A 323 -3.72 -2.03 4.98
C THR A 323 -5.17 -1.57 5.07
N ARG A 324 -5.45 -0.47 5.79
CA ARG A 324 -6.81 0.09 5.89
C ARG A 324 -7.33 0.64 4.57
N LEU A 325 -6.49 1.31 3.78
CA LEU A 325 -6.86 1.79 2.45
C LEU A 325 -7.34 0.61 1.59
N LEU A 326 -6.51 -0.42 1.45
CA LEU A 326 -6.84 -1.60 0.64
C LEU A 326 -8.05 -2.36 1.19
N SER A 327 -8.12 -2.57 2.50
CA SER A 327 -9.27 -3.22 3.12
C SER A 327 -10.56 -2.43 2.93
N SER A 328 -10.51 -1.09 2.87
CA SER A 328 -11.69 -0.27 2.59
C SER A 328 -12.22 -0.46 1.17
N ILE A 329 -11.32 -0.74 0.22
CA ILE A 329 -11.68 -0.98 -1.19
C ILE A 329 -12.05 -2.46 -1.38
N PHE A 330 -11.16 -3.39 -1.01
CA PHE A 330 -11.24 -4.81 -1.33
C PHE A 330 -11.67 -5.68 -0.14
N GLY A 331 -11.85 -5.10 1.04
CA GLY A 331 -12.27 -5.79 2.27
C GLY A 331 -13.71 -6.35 2.15
N GLY A 332 -13.80 -7.65 2.29
CA GLY A 332 -14.95 -8.50 1.97
C GLY A 332 -14.50 -9.66 1.09
N CYS A 333 -13.29 -9.50 0.51
CA CYS A 333 -12.53 -10.55 -0.18
C CYS A 333 -11.20 -10.85 0.54
N LEU A 334 -10.91 -10.16 1.67
CA LEU A 334 -9.73 -10.37 2.54
C LEU A 334 -10.13 -11.19 3.76
#